data_c31b707ddccbaa9148fc1e0588b30a28
#
_entry.id   c31b707ddccbaa9148fc1e0588b30a28
#
_cell.length_a   1.000
_cell.length_b   1.000
_cell.length_c   1.000
_cell.angle_alpha   90.00
_cell.angle_beta   90.00
_cell.angle_gamma   90.00
#
_symmetry.space_group_name_H-M   'P 1'
#
loop_
_entity.id
_entity.type
_entity.pdbx_description
1 polymer ?
#
loop_
_entity_poly.entity_id
_entity_poly.type
_entity_poly.pdbx_seq_one_letter_code
_entity_poly.pdbx_strand_id
1 'polypeptide(L)'
;MKIIALSISDREELLHEVIALKKNYDIHAFVGTYDPKLFGIPFISITKIFENKKEDLDRILMFQSIRQSTCDYSATYQFLEEQFTFVSISKIKTTMPDLVDEIGDIYRLNDDERLGLFMHLACLMERLVSGGNVQKNKDKERLISAFEEDYHFLSKKLKTLEKIFKVIIDDNEIATIIMMIKKI
;
A
#
# COMPACT_ATOMS: atom_id res chain seq x y z
N MET A 1 -4.04 22.85 5.42
CA MET A 1 -5.07 21.96 4.83
C MET A 1 -5.60 22.62 3.56
N LYS A 2 -5.72 21.89 2.46
CA LYS A 2 -6.30 22.36 1.19
C LYS A 2 -7.58 21.59 0.94
N ILE A 3 -8.65 22.28 0.61
CA ILE A 3 -9.94 21.70 0.22
C ILE A 3 -10.05 21.78 -1.29
N ILE A 4 -10.36 20.67 -1.93
CA ILE A 4 -10.60 20.58 -3.37
C ILE A 4 -12.05 20.13 -3.53
N ALA A 5 -12.86 20.96 -4.16
CA ALA A 5 -14.24 20.65 -4.48
C ALA A 5 -14.30 19.95 -5.84
N LEU A 6 -14.98 18.80 -5.89
CA LEU A 6 -15.25 18.06 -7.12
C LEU A 6 -16.76 18.03 -7.34
N SER A 7 -17.19 18.32 -8.55
CA SER A 7 -18.59 18.18 -8.98
C SER A 7 -18.67 16.97 -9.90
N ILE A 8 -18.93 15.82 -9.32
CA ILE A 8 -18.86 14.53 -10.02
C ILE A 8 -20.17 13.79 -9.82
N SER A 9 -20.75 13.34 -10.91
CA SER A 9 -22.02 12.62 -10.93
C SER A 9 -21.86 11.09 -11.07
N ASP A 10 -20.66 10.63 -11.42
CA ASP A 10 -20.33 9.23 -11.69
C ASP A 10 -19.17 8.75 -10.84
N ARG A 11 -19.23 7.48 -10.42
CA ARG A 11 -18.21 6.84 -9.59
C ARG A 11 -16.89 6.61 -10.34
N GLU A 12 -16.94 6.32 -11.63
CA GLU A 12 -15.74 6.11 -12.45
C GLU A 12 -15.00 7.43 -12.65
N GLU A 13 -15.71 8.51 -12.93
CA GLU A 13 -15.16 9.84 -13.03
C GLU A 13 -14.50 10.26 -11.70
N LEU A 14 -15.17 10.00 -10.56
CA LEU A 14 -14.61 10.25 -9.24
C LEU A 14 -13.31 9.46 -9.01
N LEU A 15 -13.29 8.20 -9.41
CA LEU A 15 -12.11 7.35 -9.27
C LEU A 15 -10.91 7.93 -10.06
N HIS A 16 -11.14 8.34 -11.31
CA HIS A 16 -10.11 8.94 -12.15
C HIS A 16 -9.57 10.25 -11.56
N GLU A 17 -10.45 11.13 -11.08
CA GLU A 17 -10.04 12.40 -10.45
C GLU A 17 -9.28 12.17 -9.15
N VAL A 18 -9.70 11.23 -8.32
CA VAL A 18 -9.01 10.89 -7.08
C VAL A 18 -7.62 10.30 -7.36
N ILE A 19 -7.47 9.45 -8.36
CA ILE A 19 -6.17 8.92 -8.79
C ILE A 19 -5.25 10.07 -9.25
N ALA A 20 -5.77 11.00 -10.03
CA ALA A 20 -5.01 12.17 -10.49
C ALA A 20 -4.57 13.06 -9.31
N LEU A 21 -5.46 13.30 -8.36
CA LEU A 21 -5.17 14.10 -7.17
C LEU A 21 -4.14 13.43 -6.25
N LYS A 22 -4.20 12.10 -6.06
CA LYS A 22 -3.23 11.34 -5.26
C LYS A 22 -1.79 11.42 -5.77
N LYS A 23 -1.58 11.80 -7.01
CA LYS A 23 -0.23 12.04 -7.54
C LYS A 23 0.46 13.26 -6.92
N ASN A 24 -0.34 14.23 -6.48
CA ASN A 24 0.15 15.54 -6.04
C ASN A 24 -0.25 15.89 -4.59
N TYR A 25 -1.22 15.16 -4.03
CA TYR A 25 -1.80 15.44 -2.72
C TYR A 25 -1.96 14.17 -1.91
N ASP A 26 -1.74 14.29 -0.62
CA ASP A 26 -2.17 13.30 0.36
C ASP A 26 -3.63 13.60 0.74
N ILE A 27 -4.54 12.68 0.38
CA ILE A 27 -5.98 12.88 0.57
C ILE A 27 -6.36 12.30 1.93
N HIS A 28 -6.67 13.17 2.87
CA HIS A 28 -6.98 12.79 4.24
C HIS A 28 -8.43 12.35 4.47
N ALA A 29 -9.38 12.92 3.75
CA ALA A 29 -10.79 12.54 3.87
C ALA A 29 -11.60 12.94 2.63
N PHE A 30 -12.67 12.20 2.38
CA PHE A 30 -13.76 12.64 1.51
C PHE A 30 -14.84 13.33 2.34
N VAL A 31 -15.39 14.38 1.80
CA VAL A 31 -16.55 15.09 2.39
C VAL A 31 -17.66 15.12 1.36
N GLY A 32 -18.86 14.69 1.72
CA GLY A 32 -19.98 14.68 0.78
C GLY A 32 -21.27 14.13 1.37
N THR A 33 -22.23 13.90 0.50
CA THR A 33 -23.53 13.28 0.86
C THR A 33 -23.51 11.76 0.78
N TYR A 34 -22.52 11.19 0.08
CA TYR A 34 -22.39 9.76 -0.17
C TYR A 34 -20.94 9.32 -0.01
N ASP A 35 -20.72 8.17 0.68
CA ASP A 35 -19.41 7.56 0.86
C ASP A 35 -19.00 6.80 -0.42
N PRO A 36 -17.98 7.27 -1.15
CA PRO A 36 -17.53 6.60 -2.36
C PRO A 36 -16.80 5.28 -2.11
N LYS A 37 -16.40 5.01 -0.86
CA LYS A 37 -15.59 3.82 -0.46
C LYS A 37 -14.36 3.61 -1.33
N LEU A 38 -13.62 4.68 -1.62
CA LEU A 38 -12.42 4.66 -2.45
C LEU A 38 -11.16 4.70 -1.59
N PHE A 39 -10.21 3.83 -1.90
CA PHE A 39 -8.85 3.81 -1.34
C PHE A 39 -8.75 3.77 0.20
N GLY A 40 -9.80 3.30 0.91
CA GLY A 40 -9.81 3.33 2.37
C GLY A 40 -9.78 4.74 2.98
N ILE A 41 -9.91 5.80 2.16
CA ILE A 41 -9.93 7.18 2.63
C ILE A 41 -11.22 7.41 3.44
N PRO A 42 -11.13 7.95 4.66
CA PRO A 42 -12.28 8.22 5.50
C PRO A 42 -13.31 9.12 4.82
N PHE A 43 -14.57 8.84 5.08
CA PHE A 43 -15.67 9.67 4.61
C PHE A 43 -16.33 10.43 5.77
N ILE A 44 -16.57 11.69 5.54
CA ILE A 44 -17.28 12.57 6.45
C ILE A 44 -18.57 13.03 5.77
N SER A 45 -19.72 12.67 6.33
CA SER A 45 -20.98 13.19 5.81
C SER A 45 -21.04 14.71 5.98
N ILE A 46 -21.43 15.41 4.91
CA ILE A 46 -21.58 16.87 4.93
C ILE A 46 -22.63 17.30 5.97
N THR A 47 -23.66 16.47 6.23
CA THR A 47 -24.65 16.73 7.27
C THR A 47 -24.03 16.76 8.64
N LYS A 48 -23.07 15.84 8.95
CA LYS A 48 -22.36 15.85 10.23
C LYS A 48 -21.48 17.08 10.42
N ILE A 49 -20.97 17.66 9.35
CA ILE A 49 -20.20 18.92 9.43
C ILE A 49 -21.10 20.08 9.82
N PHE A 50 -22.35 20.10 9.33
CA PHE A 50 -23.32 21.15 9.67
C PHE A 50 -23.98 20.96 11.04
N GLU A 51 -24.08 19.68 11.50
CA GLU A 51 -24.72 19.36 12.79
C GLU A 51 -23.75 19.42 13.96
N ASN A 52 -22.47 19.16 13.76
CA ASN A 52 -21.46 19.05 14.80
C ASN A 52 -20.21 19.89 14.57
N LYS A 53 -19.75 20.41 15.69
CA LYS A 53 -18.64 21.32 15.87
C LYS A 53 -17.28 20.71 15.47
N LYS A 54 -16.33 21.61 15.26
CA LYS A 54 -14.89 21.48 15.05
C LYS A 54 -14.19 20.24 15.67
N GLU A 55 -14.71 19.72 16.79
CA GLU A 55 -14.17 18.58 17.54
C GLU A 55 -14.21 17.24 16.76
N ASP A 56 -15.20 17.01 15.90
CA ASP A 56 -15.29 15.77 15.12
C ASP A 56 -14.32 15.78 13.93
N LEU A 57 -14.09 16.94 13.33
CA LEU A 57 -13.08 17.11 12.27
C LEU A 57 -11.67 16.91 12.83
N ASP A 58 -11.36 17.50 13.98
CA ASP A 58 -10.07 17.34 14.64
C ASP A 58 -9.86 15.89 15.11
N ARG A 59 -10.90 15.20 15.54
CA ARG A 59 -10.86 13.76 15.87
C ARG A 59 -10.56 12.90 14.65
N ILE A 60 -11.22 13.13 13.53
CA ILE A 60 -10.99 12.37 12.29
C ILE A 60 -9.59 12.63 11.75
N LEU A 61 -9.11 13.87 11.81
CA LEU A 61 -7.75 14.26 11.42
C LEU A 61 -6.71 13.70 12.40
N MET A 62 -7.01 13.64 13.71
CA MET A 62 -6.17 12.98 14.71
C MET A 62 -6.10 11.46 14.53
N PHE A 63 -7.22 10.80 14.23
CA PHE A 63 -7.22 9.36 13.93
C PHE A 63 -6.36 9.00 12.72
N GLN A 64 -6.15 9.92 11.79
CA GLN A 64 -5.27 9.72 10.63
C GLN A 64 -3.80 9.97 10.93
N SER A 65 -3.47 10.85 11.86
CA SER A 65 -2.09 11.00 12.34
C SER A 65 -1.63 9.83 13.23
N ILE A 66 -2.57 9.00 13.69
CA ILE A 66 -2.34 7.77 14.48
C ILE A 66 -2.43 6.50 13.59
N ARG A 67 -2.52 6.61 12.28
CA ARG A 67 -2.21 5.50 11.38
C ARG A 67 -0.69 5.24 11.39
N GLN A 68 -0.19 4.94 12.57
CA GLN A 68 0.94 4.04 12.70
C GLN A 68 0.48 2.71 12.13
N SER A 69 1.34 2.04 11.38
CA SER A 69 1.16 0.65 10.94
C SER A 69 0.30 -0.11 11.94
N THR A 70 -0.89 -0.53 11.53
CA THR A 70 -1.79 -1.28 12.41
C THR A 70 -1.27 -2.70 12.62
N CYS A 71 -0.39 -3.17 11.75
CA CYS A 71 0.21 -4.49 11.82
C CYS A 71 1.45 -4.45 12.72
N ASP A 72 1.44 -5.26 13.79
CA ASP A 72 2.61 -5.41 14.66
C ASP A 72 3.62 -6.40 14.06
N TYR A 73 4.69 -5.87 13.51
CA TYR A 73 5.79 -6.66 12.95
C TYR A 73 6.86 -7.07 13.97
N SER A 74 6.69 -6.81 15.27
CA SER A 74 7.73 -6.99 16.29
C SER A 74 8.27 -8.41 16.37
N ALA A 75 7.37 -9.41 16.40
CA ALA A 75 7.76 -10.83 16.42
C ALA A 75 8.46 -11.24 15.10
N THR A 76 8.03 -10.64 13.99
CA THR A 76 8.61 -10.88 12.67
C THR A 76 10.06 -10.38 12.59
N TYR A 77 10.35 -9.22 13.15
CA TYR A 77 11.71 -8.69 13.16
C TYR A 77 12.68 -9.59 13.91
N GLN A 78 12.29 -10.14 15.06
CA GLN A 78 13.11 -11.08 15.80
C GLN A 78 13.42 -12.32 14.95
N PHE A 79 12.42 -12.91 14.33
CA PHE A 79 12.59 -14.05 13.43
C PHE A 79 13.55 -13.72 12.27
N LEU A 80 13.39 -12.56 11.62
CA LEU A 80 14.25 -12.15 10.52
C LEU A 80 15.70 -11.91 10.98
N GLU A 81 15.92 -11.34 12.18
CA GLU A 81 17.26 -11.14 12.77
C GLU A 81 18.01 -12.48 12.94
N GLU A 82 17.30 -13.55 13.25
CA GLU A 82 17.89 -14.90 13.41
C GLU A 82 18.17 -15.59 12.07
N GLN A 83 17.39 -15.28 11.01
CA GLN A 83 17.41 -15.99 9.73
C GLN A 83 18.22 -15.26 8.63
N PHE A 84 18.27 -13.94 8.67
CA PHE A 84 18.86 -13.15 7.59
C PHE A 84 20.35 -12.90 7.82
N THR A 85 21.13 -13.07 6.74
CA THR A 85 22.57 -12.90 6.76
C THR A 85 23.02 -11.70 5.91
N PHE A 86 22.32 -11.42 4.83
CA PHE A 86 22.75 -10.47 3.81
C PHE A 86 22.04 -9.12 3.91
N VAL A 87 20.83 -9.11 4.44
CA VAL A 87 20.00 -7.89 4.57
C VAL A 87 19.96 -7.39 6.00
N SER A 88 20.29 -6.12 6.19
CA SER A 88 20.16 -5.47 7.50
C SER A 88 18.69 -5.29 7.88
N ILE A 89 18.31 -5.82 9.04
CA ILE A 89 16.96 -5.67 9.61
C ILE A 89 16.62 -4.20 9.88
N SER A 90 17.61 -3.37 10.21
CA SER A 90 17.40 -1.92 10.35
C SER A 90 16.85 -1.29 9.06
N LYS A 91 17.34 -1.70 7.88
CA LYS A 91 16.80 -1.24 6.59
C LYS A 91 15.37 -1.72 6.36
N ILE A 92 15.07 -2.98 6.72
CA ILE A 92 13.71 -3.53 6.62
C ILE A 92 12.76 -2.72 7.51
N LYS A 93 13.13 -2.51 8.78
CA LYS A 93 12.34 -1.77 9.77
C LYS A 93 11.98 -0.34 9.31
N THR A 94 12.87 0.30 8.56
CA THR A 94 12.69 1.70 8.13
C THR A 94 12.00 1.86 6.78
N THR A 95 11.87 0.79 5.98
CA THR A 95 11.42 0.93 4.59
C THR A 95 10.21 0.09 4.21
N MET A 96 10.08 -1.10 4.80
CA MET A 96 9.02 -2.03 4.40
C MET A 96 7.65 -1.77 5.04
N PRO A 97 7.53 -1.40 6.32
CA PRO A 97 6.22 -1.18 6.93
C PRO A 97 5.37 -0.20 6.14
N ASP A 98 5.90 1.00 5.88
CA ASP A 98 5.16 2.05 5.16
C ASP A 98 4.74 1.60 3.75
N LEU A 99 5.62 0.88 3.04
CA LEU A 99 5.31 0.35 1.71
C LEU A 99 4.20 -0.71 1.76
N VAL A 100 4.30 -1.65 2.72
CA VAL A 100 3.29 -2.70 2.90
C VAL A 100 1.95 -2.12 3.32
N ASP A 101 1.96 -1.14 4.20
CA ASP A 101 0.75 -0.45 4.64
C ASP A 101 0.10 0.32 3.49
N GLU A 102 0.89 1.03 2.67
CA GLU A 102 0.38 1.72 1.49
C GLU A 102 -0.27 0.74 0.49
N ILE A 103 0.40 -0.37 0.19
CA ILE A 103 -0.16 -1.42 -0.67
C ILE A 103 -1.40 -2.03 0.00
N GLY A 104 -1.31 -2.35 1.29
CA GLY A 104 -2.39 -2.94 2.06
C GLY A 104 -3.64 -2.07 2.11
N ASP A 105 -3.49 -0.76 2.23
CA ASP A 105 -4.60 0.19 2.22
C ASP A 105 -5.30 0.23 0.85
N ILE A 106 -4.54 0.24 -0.25
CA ILE A 106 -5.07 0.26 -1.61
C ILE A 106 -5.85 -1.02 -1.92
N TYR A 107 -5.29 -2.17 -1.55
CA TYR A 107 -5.87 -3.48 -1.84
C TYR A 107 -6.75 -4.03 -0.71
N ARG A 108 -6.91 -3.28 0.38
CA ARG A 108 -7.72 -3.66 1.56
C ARG A 108 -7.28 -4.99 2.17
N LEU A 109 -5.98 -5.14 2.32
CA LEU A 109 -5.41 -6.30 2.96
C LEU A 109 -5.67 -6.24 4.47
N ASN A 110 -6.05 -7.36 5.06
CA ASN A 110 -6.11 -7.52 6.51
C ASN A 110 -4.69 -7.70 7.10
N ASP A 111 -4.58 -7.78 8.43
CA ASP A 111 -3.28 -7.84 9.11
C ASP A 111 -2.46 -9.08 8.74
N ASP A 112 -3.10 -10.25 8.60
CA ASP A 112 -2.43 -11.48 8.18
C ASP A 112 -1.90 -11.39 6.75
N GLU A 113 -2.66 -10.76 5.85
CA GLU A 113 -2.29 -10.54 4.47
C GLU A 113 -1.15 -9.51 4.35
N ARG A 114 -1.18 -8.45 5.17
CA ARG A 114 -0.08 -7.48 5.27
C ARG A 114 1.18 -8.15 5.80
N LEU A 115 1.06 -8.96 6.83
CA LEU A 115 2.17 -9.73 7.37
C LEU A 115 2.74 -10.70 6.32
N GLY A 116 1.88 -11.39 5.58
CA GLY A 116 2.27 -12.26 4.47
C GLY A 116 3.04 -11.51 3.38
N LEU A 117 2.54 -10.35 2.95
CA LEU A 117 3.21 -9.49 1.97
C LEU A 117 4.55 -8.97 2.50
N PHE A 118 4.58 -8.54 3.77
CA PHE A 118 5.80 -8.09 4.43
C PHE A 118 6.88 -9.19 4.44
N MET A 119 6.51 -10.40 4.88
CA MET A 119 7.42 -11.55 4.90
C MET A 119 7.92 -11.92 3.51
N HIS A 120 7.03 -11.93 2.52
CA HIS A 120 7.42 -12.20 1.13
C HIS A 120 8.46 -11.18 0.63
N LEU A 121 8.21 -9.89 0.82
CA LEU A 121 9.14 -8.84 0.41
C LEU A 121 10.47 -8.91 1.16
N ALA A 122 10.45 -9.19 2.47
CA ALA A 122 11.67 -9.33 3.27
C ALA A 122 12.53 -10.52 2.78
N CYS A 123 11.92 -11.69 2.60
CA CYS A 123 12.60 -12.86 2.06
C CYS A 123 13.07 -12.66 0.62
N LEU A 124 12.30 -11.94 -0.20
CA LEU A 124 12.70 -11.56 -1.55
C LEU A 124 14.00 -10.71 -1.51
N MET A 125 14.07 -9.71 -0.63
CA MET A 125 15.27 -8.88 -0.51
C MET A 125 16.48 -9.69 -0.07
N GLU A 126 16.33 -10.56 0.93
CA GLU A 126 17.42 -11.45 1.38
C GLU A 126 17.93 -12.33 0.23
N ARG A 127 17.01 -12.94 -0.54
CA ARG A 127 17.33 -13.78 -1.68
C ARG A 127 18.03 -13.01 -2.80
N LEU A 128 17.52 -11.82 -3.16
CA LEU A 128 18.11 -11.03 -4.25
C LEU A 128 19.50 -10.47 -3.86
N VAL A 129 19.67 -10.01 -2.63
CA VAL A 129 20.96 -9.49 -2.14
C VAL A 129 22.00 -10.61 -2.04
N SER A 130 21.59 -11.82 -1.67
CA SER A 130 22.49 -12.99 -1.65
C SER A 130 22.85 -13.53 -3.05
N GLY A 131 22.29 -12.98 -4.11
CA GLY A 131 22.48 -13.48 -5.49
C GLY A 131 21.67 -14.74 -5.80
N GLY A 132 20.62 -15.01 -5.03
CA GLY A 132 19.76 -16.17 -5.24
C GLY A 132 18.92 -16.08 -6.53
N ASN A 133 18.53 -17.25 -7.04
CA ASN A 133 17.76 -17.33 -8.27
C ASN A 133 16.32 -16.80 -8.11
N VAL A 134 15.85 -16.14 -9.16
CA VAL A 134 14.44 -15.73 -9.29
C VAL A 134 13.57 -16.97 -9.50
N GLN A 135 12.47 -17.02 -8.76
CA GLN A 135 11.46 -18.07 -8.97
C GLN A 135 10.62 -17.73 -10.20
N LYS A 136 10.52 -18.68 -11.14
CA LYS A 136 9.69 -18.50 -12.33
C LYS A 136 8.22 -18.63 -11.96
N ASN A 137 7.45 -17.60 -12.25
CA ASN A 137 6.00 -17.63 -12.17
C ASN A 137 5.44 -18.09 -13.53
N LYS A 138 4.76 -19.24 -13.56
CA LYS A 138 4.24 -19.84 -14.81
C LYS A 138 3.10 -19.01 -15.41
N ASP A 139 2.42 -18.24 -14.59
CA ASP A 139 1.28 -17.42 -14.99
C ASP A 139 1.65 -15.95 -15.22
N LYS A 140 2.94 -15.62 -15.25
CA LYS A 140 3.45 -14.24 -15.29
C LYS A 140 2.79 -13.40 -16.41
N GLU A 141 2.86 -13.86 -17.65
CA GLU A 141 2.32 -13.12 -18.80
C GLU A 141 0.80 -12.92 -18.67
N ARG A 142 0.08 -13.96 -18.24
CA ARG A 142 -1.35 -13.90 -18.00
C ARG A 142 -1.72 -12.90 -16.91
N LEU A 143 -0.99 -12.92 -15.80
CA LEU A 143 -1.23 -12.04 -14.67
C LEU A 143 -0.93 -10.58 -15.02
N ILE A 144 0.21 -10.31 -15.66
CA ILE A 144 0.56 -8.95 -16.08
C ILE A 144 -0.47 -8.40 -17.06
N SER A 145 -0.92 -9.20 -18.04
CA SER A 145 -1.93 -8.77 -19.00
C SER A 145 -3.30 -8.56 -18.37
N ALA A 146 -3.70 -9.42 -17.42
CA ALA A 146 -5.00 -9.32 -16.75
C ALA A 146 -5.05 -8.17 -15.72
N PHE A 147 -3.91 -7.77 -15.15
CA PHE A 147 -3.79 -6.80 -14.07
C PHE A 147 -2.73 -5.73 -14.39
N GLU A 148 -2.79 -5.18 -15.59
CA GLU A 148 -1.79 -4.24 -16.12
C GLU A 148 -1.62 -2.99 -15.23
N GLU A 149 -2.71 -2.42 -14.74
CA GLU A 149 -2.67 -1.26 -13.84
C GLU A 149 -1.99 -1.59 -12.51
N ASP A 150 -2.30 -2.75 -11.94
CA ASP A 150 -1.66 -3.22 -10.70
C ASP A 150 -0.17 -3.48 -10.91
N TYR A 151 0.20 -4.06 -12.06
CA TYR A 151 1.58 -4.27 -12.43
C TYR A 151 2.36 -2.95 -12.50
N HIS A 152 1.82 -1.95 -13.19
CA HIS A 152 2.46 -0.63 -13.28
C HIS A 152 2.56 0.06 -11.92
N PHE A 153 1.53 -0.04 -11.11
CA PHE A 153 1.54 0.50 -9.75
C PHE A 153 2.63 -0.16 -8.90
N LEU A 154 2.64 -1.49 -8.81
CA LEU A 154 3.61 -2.24 -8.02
C LEU A 154 5.03 -2.04 -8.53
N SER A 155 5.25 -2.12 -9.85
CA SER A 155 6.55 -1.87 -10.45
C SER A 155 7.12 -0.50 -10.04
N LYS A 156 6.29 0.53 -10.03
CA LYS A 156 6.68 1.87 -9.58
C LYS A 156 7.01 1.92 -8.08
N LYS A 157 6.17 1.30 -7.25
CA LYS A 157 6.35 1.31 -5.79
C LYS A 157 7.58 0.52 -5.34
N LEU A 158 7.80 -0.63 -5.93
CA LEU A 158 8.93 -1.49 -5.60
C LEU A 158 10.29 -0.91 -6.01
N LYS A 159 10.34 0.11 -6.89
CA LYS A 159 11.58 0.86 -7.21
C LYS A 159 12.26 1.45 -5.97
N THR A 160 11.51 1.74 -4.93
CA THR A 160 12.10 2.21 -3.67
C THR A 160 12.96 1.13 -3.02
N LEU A 161 12.46 -0.11 -2.97
CA LEU A 161 13.24 -1.25 -2.45
C LEU A 161 14.45 -1.54 -3.33
N GLU A 162 14.29 -1.55 -4.67
CA GLU A 162 15.40 -1.76 -5.59
C GLU A 162 16.56 -0.79 -5.35
N LYS A 163 16.25 0.50 -5.14
CA LYS A 163 17.26 1.53 -4.87
C LYS A 163 17.95 1.33 -3.51
N ILE A 164 17.19 1.01 -2.47
CA ILE A 164 17.70 0.87 -1.10
C ILE A 164 18.56 -0.38 -0.95
N PHE A 165 18.11 -1.50 -1.52
CA PHE A 165 18.79 -2.79 -1.42
C PHE A 165 19.75 -3.05 -2.58
N LYS A 166 19.76 -2.19 -3.62
CA LYS A 166 20.60 -2.31 -4.83
C LYS A 166 20.37 -3.62 -5.58
N VAL A 167 19.13 -4.00 -5.75
CA VAL A 167 18.65 -5.19 -6.45
C VAL A 167 17.71 -4.82 -7.59
N ILE A 168 17.37 -5.80 -8.43
CA ILE A 168 16.34 -5.69 -9.46
C ILE A 168 15.24 -6.69 -9.12
N ILE A 169 14.01 -6.20 -9.00
CA ILE A 169 12.82 -7.04 -8.83
C ILE A 169 12.24 -7.28 -10.22
N ASP A 170 12.26 -8.51 -10.66
CA ASP A 170 11.79 -8.86 -12.00
C ASP A 170 10.28 -9.08 -12.07
N ASP A 171 9.78 -9.25 -13.28
CA ASP A 171 8.34 -9.40 -13.55
C ASP A 171 7.73 -10.67 -12.92
N ASN A 172 8.54 -11.72 -12.66
CA ASN A 172 8.03 -12.92 -11.98
C ASN A 172 7.64 -12.62 -10.53
N GLU A 173 8.47 -11.81 -9.86
CA GLU A 173 8.22 -11.41 -8.48
C GLU A 173 7.03 -10.44 -8.41
N ILE A 174 6.90 -9.50 -9.35
CA ILE A 174 5.74 -8.61 -9.42
C ILE A 174 4.46 -9.41 -9.66
N ALA A 175 4.48 -10.39 -10.58
CA ALA A 175 3.34 -11.27 -10.81
C ALA A 175 2.95 -12.08 -9.55
N THR A 176 3.93 -12.52 -8.77
CA THR A 176 3.68 -13.21 -7.49
C THR A 176 3.02 -12.28 -6.47
N ILE A 177 3.48 -11.03 -6.38
CA ILE A 177 2.84 -10.03 -5.51
C ILE A 177 1.41 -9.75 -5.97
N ILE A 178 1.15 -9.67 -7.29
CA ILE A 178 -0.21 -9.53 -7.83
C ILE A 178 -1.11 -10.68 -7.34
N MET A 179 -0.64 -11.94 -7.39
CA MET A 179 -1.40 -13.08 -6.87
C MET A 179 -1.75 -12.90 -5.38
N MET A 180 -0.79 -12.46 -4.58
CA MET A 180 -1.00 -12.25 -3.14
C MET A 180 -2.07 -11.18 -2.87
N ILE A 181 -1.98 -10.02 -3.52
CA ILE A 181 -2.91 -8.91 -3.29
C ILE A 181 -4.29 -9.12 -3.89
N LYS A 182 -4.40 -9.94 -4.96
CA LYS A 182 -5.69 -10.31 -5.59
C LYS A 182 -6.29 -11.59 -5.01
N LYS A 183 -5.54 -12.32 -4.18
CA LYS A 183 -5.99 -13.58 -3.52
C LYS A 183 -6.35 -14.67 -4.52
N ILE A 184 -5.52 -14.87 -5.52
CA ILE A 184 -5.71 -15.84 -6.63
C ILE A 184 -4.53 -16.79 -6.77
#